data_14299b90e86dd38b45fcc0fb7a7ad1ed
#
_entry.id   14299b90e86dd38b45fcc0fb7a7ad1ed
#
_cell.length_a   1.000
_cell.length_b   1.000
_cell.length_c   1.000
_cell.angle_alpha   90.00
_cell.angle_beta   90.00
_cell.angle_gamma   90.00
#
_symmetry.space_group_name_H-M   'P 1'
#
loop_
_entity.id
_entity.type
_entity.pdbx_description
1 polymer ?
#
loop_
_entity_poly.entity_id
_entity_poly.type
_entity_poly.pdbx_seq_one_letter_code
_entity_poly.pdbx_strand_id
1 'polypeptide(L)'
;MTIMTAYMSIGDFSRATHLTVKTLRHYHRIGLLTPADIDPHTGYRRYASEQLAIAQVVRRLRNLDMPLEQIQAVVATPDPHTRNERIVAHLDRLQKQLGRTQRAVDQLRDLLTHNTSDDSAVELRAVPAIAAAAITEVVDATDSVTWLQGALGELYATLIAQHLPPTGPAGGIYADEIFTDHRGRTTIFVPCTGTVHPVGRVHPTTVPAAELAIMTHYGSPDSVDRTYGALATYVARHALGVPGPVREYYLTGQRDTPDPAQWRTEIAWPIFLTNTPIPNRIRNQPH
;
A
#
# COMPACT_ATOMS: atom_id res chain seq x y z
N MET A 1 18.02 46.78 -31.60
CA MET A 1 17.69 47.33 -30.24
C MET A 1 18.47 46.52 -29.23
N THR A 2 19.61 47.02 -28.77
CA THR A 2 20.49 46.34 -27.81
C THR A 2 19.76 46.38 -26.46
N ILE A 3 19.26 45.26 -25.99
CA ILE A 3 18.66 45.15 -24.65
C ILE A 3 19.82 45.36 -23.66
N MET A 4 19.84 46.48 -22.98
CA MET A 4 20.82 46.73 -21.89
C MET A 4 20.44 45.78 -20.71
N THR A 5 21.24 44.76 -20.47
CA THR A 5 21.11 43.87 -19.32
C THR A 5 21.27 44.71 -18.04
N ALA A 6 20.22 44.78 -17.23
CA ALA A 6 20.27 45.45 -15.94
C ALA A 6 20.89 44.52 -14.88
N TYR A 7 21.95 44.99 -14.22
CA TYR A 7 22.62 44.24 -13.15
C TYR A 7 22.13 44.69 -11.77
N MET A 8 21.95 43.75 -10.88
CA MET A 8 21.58 43.95 -9.48
C MET A 8 22.71 43.55 -8.56
N SER A 9 22.88 44.28 -7.45
CA SER A 9 23.74 43.79 -6.37
C SER A 9 23.17 42.50 -5.75
N ILE A 10 24.02 41.71 -5.10
CA ILE A 10 23.54 40.49 -4.37
C ILE A 10 22.50 40.86 -3.32
N GLY A 11 22.54 42.05 -2.70
CA GLY A 11 21.55 42.52 -1.75
C GLY A 11 20.20 42.82 -2.40
N ASP A 12 20.19 43.50 -3.56
CA ASP A 12 18.97 43.79 -4.30
C ASP A 12 18.35 42.52 -4.89
N PHE A 13 19.18 41.64 -5.41
CA PHE A 13 18.75 40.34 -5.92
C PHE A 13 18.16 39.44 -4.79
N SER A 14 18.75 39.49 -3.60
CA SER A 14 18.21 38.86 -2.39
C SER A 14 16.81 39.36 -2.05
N ARG A 15 16.61 40.68 -2.07
CA ARG A 15 15.31 41.32 -1.83
C ARG A 15 14.26 40.89 -2.89
N ALA A 16 14.65 40.94 -4.16
CA ALA A 16 13.77 40.62 -5.27
C ALA A 16 13.37 39.14 -5.34
N THR A 17 14.25 38.23 -4.91
CA THR A 17 14.00 36.77 -4.96
C THR A 17 13.55 36.18 -3.64
N HIS A 18 13.67 36.91 -2.53
CA HIS A 18 13.52 36.44 -1.15
C HIS A 18 14.46 35.26 -0.82
N LEU A 19 15.58 35.17 -1.49
CA LEU A 19 16.66 34.24 -1.14
C LEU A 19 17.69 35.01 -0.31
N THR A 20 18.14 34.43 0.80
CA THR A 20 19.15 35.12 1.62
C THR A 20 20.49 35.22 0.89
N VAL A 21 21.31 36.26 1.22
CA VAL A 21 22.66 36.40 0.67
C VAL A 21 23.51 35.14 0.93
N LYS A 22 23.33 34.49 2.09
CA LYS A 22 23.99 33.22 2.42
C LYS A 22 23.57 32.10 1.45
N THR A 23 22.26 31.98 1.15
CA THR A 23 21.72 31.05 0.18
C THR A 23 22.24 31.28 -1.22
N LEU A 24 22.28 32.55 -1.67
CA LEU A 24 22.82 32.93 -2.99
C LEU A 24 24.29 32.59 -3.14
N ARG A 25 25.12 32.83 -2.09
CA ARG A 25 26.52 32.41 -2.07
C ARG A 25 26.67 30.88 -2.11
N HIS A 26 25.78 30.14 -1.43
CA HIS A 26 25.77 28.70 -1.48
C HIS A 26 25.40 28.19 -2.87
N TYR A 27 24.34 28.74 -3.49
CA TYR A 27 23.90 28.36 -4.84
C TYR A 27 24.97 28.67 -5.91
N HIS A 28 25.72 29.77 -5.76
CA HIS A 28 26.89 30.00 -6.60
C HIS A 28 27.96 28.91 -6.43
N ARG A 29 28.28 28.53 -5.18
CA ARG A 29 29.30 27.51 -4.90
C ARG A 29 28.99 26.15 -5.50
N ILE A 30 27.72 25.73 -5.50
CA ILE A 30 27.28 24.48 -6.06
C ILE A 30 26.88 24.55 -7.54
N GLY A 31 27.04 25.71 -8.18
CA GLY A 31 26.73 25.91 -9.59
C GLY A 31 25.22 25.94 -9.94
N LEU A 32 24.35 26.09 -8.93
CA LEU A 32 22.89 26.16 -9.16
C LEU A 32 22.44 27.53 -9.67
N LEU A 33 23.03 28.60 -9.18
CA LEU A 33 22.75 29.99 -9.58
C LEU A 33 24.01 30.80 -9.52
N THR A 34 24.72 30.90 -10.65
CA THR A 34 25.98 31.63 -10.78
C THR A 34 25.69 33.09 -11.08
N PRO A 35 26.33 34.06 -10.39
CA PRO A 35 26.19 35.50 -10.72
C PRO A 35 26.64 35.75 -12.15
N ALA A 36 26.00 36.69 -12.81
CA ALA A 36 26.33 37.08 -14.20
C ALA A 36 27.67 37.77 -14.31
N ASP A 37 28.11 38.46 -13.21
CA ASP A 37 29.40 39.13 -13.15
C ASP A 37 29.94 39.08 -11.71
N ILE A 38 31.28 39.00 -11.58
CA ILE A 38 32.00 39.09 -10.32
C ILE A 38 33.14 40.07 -10.53
N ASP A 39 33.07 41.19 -9.83
CA ASP A 39 34.13 42.19 -9.87
C ASP A 39 35.48 41.57 -9.42
N PRO A 40 36.50 41.56 -10.27
CA PRO A 40 37.75 40.87 -9.99
C PRO A 40 38.58 41.53 -8.87
N HIS A 41 38.35 42.81 -8.54
CA HIS A 41 39.09 43.51 -7.52
C HIS A 41 38.42 43.47 -6.15
N THR A 42 37.09 43.52 -6.13
CA THR A 42 36.30 43.58 -4.88
C THR A 42 35.60 42.26 -4.52
N GLY A 43 35.53 41.32 -5.46
CA GLY A 43 34.77 40.07 -5.31
C GLY A 43 33.24 40.27 -5.25
N TYR A 44 32.77 41.48 -5.61
CA TYR A 44 31.34 41.81 -5.60
C TYR A 44 30.60 41.04 -6.70
N ARG A 45 29.51 40.36 -6.29
CA ARG A 45 28.66 39.57 -7.17
C ARG A 45 27.51 40.40 -7.70
N ARG A 46 27.32 40.39 -9.03
CA ARG A 46 26.20 41.03 -9.72
C ARG A 46 25.37 40.00 -10.44
N TYR A 47 24.06 40.10 -10.32
CA TYR A 47 23.09 39.22 -10.96
C TYR A 47 22.35 40.00 -12.04
N ALA A 48 22.12 39.37 -13.20
CA ALA A 48 21.31 39.94 -14.27
C ALA A 48 19.82 39.84 -13.95
N SER A 49 19.02 40.77 -14.43
CA SER A 49 17.56 40.79 -14.27
C SER A 49 16.90 39.51 -14.79
N GLU A 50 17.44 38.95 -15.86
CA GLU A 50 16.96 37.69 -16.48
C GLU A 50 17.07 36.47 -15.53
N GLN A 51 17.99 36.54 -14.57
CA GLN A 51 18.19 35.49 -13.57
C GLN A 51 17.09 35.45 -12.49
N LEU A 52 16.26 36.50 -12.37
CA LEU A 52 15.16 36.54 -11.41
C LEU A 52 14.16 35.39 -11.62
N ALA A 53 13.80 35.14 -12.86
CA ALA A 53 12.85 34.04 -13.18
C ALA A 53 13.40 32.68 -12.75
N ILE A 54 14.68 32.41 -13.01
CA ILE A 54 15.35 31.16 -12.60
C ILE A 54 15.41 31.08 -11.08
N ALA A 55 15.81 32.14 -10.38
CA ALA A 55 15.86 32.18 -8.93
C ALA A 55 14.50 31.94 -8.26
N GLN A 56 13.41 32.47 -8.86
CA GLN A 56 12.06 32.25 -8.40
C GLN A 56 11.63 30.78 -8.57
N VAL A 57 11.96 30.14 -9.71
CA VAL A 57 11.73 28.72 -9.93
C VAL A 57 12.49 27.88 -8.90
N VAL A 58 13.78 28.13 -8.70
CA VAL A 58 14.60 27.44 -7.70
C VAL A 58 13.97 27.55 -6.32
N ARG A 59 13.53 28.74 -5.91
CA ARG A 59 12.86 28.96 -4.63
C ARG A 59 11.57 28.15 -4.50
N ARG A 60 10.71 28.17 -5.54
CA ARG A 60 9.44 27.41 -5.54
C ARG A 60 9.68 25.90 -5.40
N LEU A 61 10.64 25.36 -6.17
CA LEU A 61 10.96 23.93 -6.09
C LEU A 61 11.56 23.54 -4.72
N ARG A 62 12.36 24.44 -4.10
CA ARG A 62 12.87 24.24 -2.73
C ARG A 62 11.74 24.22 -1.69
N ASN A 63 10.76 25.11 -1.81
CA ASN A 63 9.61 25.15 -0.92
C ASN A 63 8.70 23.91 -1.05
N LEU A 64 8.87 23.14 -2.11
CA LEU A 64 8.24 21.85 -2.34
C LEU A 64 9.16 20.67 -2.01
N ASP A 65 10.18 20.89 -1.17
CA ASP A 65 11.14 19.88 -0.70
C ASP A 65 11.91 19.15 -1.81
N MET A 66 12.02 19.75 -3.01
CA MET A 66 12.85 19.17 -4.07
C MET A 66 14.35 19.28 -3.70
N PRO A 67 15.12 18.18 -3.76
CA PRO A 67 16.55 18.17 -3.53
C PRO A 67 17.30 19.11 -4.49
N LEU A 68 18.39 19.76 -3.98
CA LEU A 68 19.14 20.75 -4.78
C LEU A 68 19.70 20.17 -6.08
N GLU A 69 20.17 18.94 -6.08
CA GLU A 69 20.68 18.25 -7.28
C GLU A 69 19.59 18.09 -8.34
N GLN A 70 18.35 17.81 -7.93
CA GLN A 70 17.23 17.68 -8.85
C GLN A 70 16.77 19.04 -9.38
N ILE A 71 16.79 20.08 -8.52
CA ILE A 71 16.51 21.45 -8.96
C ILE A 71 17.54 21.88 -10.00
N GLN A 72 18.82 21.59 -9.76
CA GLN A 72 19.89 21.87 -10.72
C GLN A 72 19.64 21.16 -12.05
N ALA A 73 19.27 19.90 -12.02
CA ALA A 73 18.92 19.14 -13.22
C ALA A 73 17.70 19.72 -13.95
N VAL A 74 16.68 20.20 -13.23
CA VAL A 74 15.49 20.87 -13.81
C VAL A 74 15.88 22.18 -14.48
N VAL A 75 16.67 23.02 -13.81
CA VAL A 75 17.06 24.35 -14.31
C VAL A 75 18.05 24.25 -15.48
N ALA A 76 18.96 23.27 -15.45
CA ALA A 76 19.94 23.04 -16.50
C ALA A 76 19.36 22.39 -17.77
N THR A 77 18.14 21.84 -17.72
CA THR A 77 17.51 21.18 -18.85
C THR A 77 16.85 22.20 -19.78
N PRO A 78 17.35 22.38 -21.03
CA PRO A 78 16.75 23.32 -22.00
C PRO A 78 15.41 22.86 -22.55
N ASP A 79 15.26 21.55 -22.75
CA ASP A 79 14.04 20.93 -23.29
C ASP A 79 12.88 21.00 -22.29
N PRO A 80 11.76 21.67 -22.66
CA PRO A 80 10.60 21.77 -21.78
C PRO A 80 9.97 20.42 -21.41
N HIS A 81 9.98 19.44 -22.31
CA HIS A 81 9.38 18.12 -22.09
C HIS A 81 10.15 17.38 -20.99
N THR A 82 11.45 17.20 -21.16
CA THR A 82 12.33 16.56 -20.18
C THR A 82 12.31 17.28 -18.82
N ARG A 83 12.23 18.62 -18.83
CA ARG A 83 12.10 19.41 -17.60
C ARG A 83 10.80 19.09 -16.87
N ASN A 84 9.67 19.00 -17.58
CA ASN A 84 8.37 18.68 -17.01
C ASN A 84 8.35 17.24 -16.47
N GLU A 85 8.94 16.27 -17.15
CA GLU A 85 9.07 14.89 -16.66
C GLU A 85 9.76 14.81 -15.29
N ARG A 86 10.83 15.60 -15.09
CA ARG A 86 11.54 15.68 -13.79
C ARG A 86 10.64 16.23 -12.68
N ILE A 87 9.81 17.23 -13.00
CA ILE A 87 8.85 17.82 -12.05
C ILE A 87 7.75 16.82 -11.73
N VAL A 88 7.22 16.11 -12.73
CA VAL A 88 6.21 15.05 -12.55
C VAL A 88 6.76 13.93 -11.68
N ALA A 89 7.99 13.47 -11.92
CA ALA A 89 8.62 12.45 -11.09
C ALA A 89 8.76 12.88 -9.61
N HIS A 90 8.93 14.18 -9.35
CA HIS A 90 8.91 14.69 -7.97
C HIS A 90 7.49 14.72 -7.38
N LEU A 91 6.49 15.12 -8.17
CA LEU A 91 5.09 15.09 -7.77
C LEU A 91 4.67 13.67 -7.37
N ASP A 92 5.00 12.66 -8.17
CA ASP A 92 4.70 11.25 -7.89
C ASP A 92 5.32 10.78 -6.56
N ARG A 93 6.53 11.25 -6.25
CA ARG A 93 7.17 10.95 -4.96
C ARG A 93 6.43 11.57 -3.78
N LEU A 94 6.02 12.84 -3.91
CA LEU A 94 5.24 13.52 -2.87
C LEU A 94 3.88 12.83 -2.66
N GLN A 95 3.22 12.41 -3.72
CA GLN A 95 1.95 11.66 -3.64
C GLN A 95 2.13 10.32 -2.94
N LYS A 96 3.19 9.56 -3.27
CA LYS A 96 3.54 8.32 -2.58
C LYS A 96 3.85 8.54 -1.10
N GLN A 97 4.56 9.61 -0.78
CA GLN A 97 4.88 9.97 0.61
C GLN A 97 3.61 10.35 1.39
N LEU A 98 2.72 11.14 0.79
CA LEU A 98 1.42 11.49 1.37
C LEU A 98 0.61 10.23 1.69
N GLY A 99 0.50 9.30 0.73
CA GLY A 99 -0.20 8.03 0.96
C GLY A 99 0.39 7.18 2.09
N ARG A 100 1.72 7.14 2.22
CA ARG A 100 2.39 6.45 3.36
C ARG A 100 2.07 7.13 4.69
N THR A 101 2.14 8.46 4.73
CA THR A 101 1.85 9.23 5.95
C THR A 101 0.39 9.07 6.37
N GLN A 102 -0.53 9.11 5.41
CA GLN A 102 -1.96 8.91 5.69
C GLN A 102 -2.20 7.53 6.30
N ARG A 103 -1.66 6.46 5.71
CA ARG A 103 -1.76 5.10 6.27
C ARG A 103 -1.19 5.01 7.70
N ALA A 104 -0.04 5.62 7.95
CA ALA A 104 0.54 5.64 9.29
C ALA A 104 -0.35 6.36 10.32
N VAL A 105 -0.97 7.47 9.92
CA VAL A 105 -1.93 8.21 10.77
C VAL A 105 -3.16 7.34 11.06
N ASP A 106 -3.70 6.66 10.06
CA ASP A 106 -4.87 5.82 10.22
C ASP A 106 -4.55 4.61 11.12
N GLN A 107 -3.40 3.97 10.94
CA GLN A 107 -2.93 2.91 11.85
C GLN A 107 -2.78 3.38 13.30
N LEU A 108 -2.24 4.59 13.53
CA LEU A 108 -2.13 5.15 14.88
C LEU A 108 -3.50 5.47 15.49
N ARG A 109 -4.43 6.02 14.72
CA ARG A 109 -5.81 6.27 15.17
C ARG A 109 -6.50 4.98 15.59
N ASP A 110 -6.33 3.97 14.79
CA ASP A 110 -6.91 2.66 15.07
C ASP A 110 -6.32 2.04 16.36
N LEU A 111 -5.02 2.19 16.64
CA LEU A 111 -4.42 1.74 17.90
C LEU A 111 -5.04 2.45 19.13
N LEU A 112 -5.50 3.68 18.96
CA LEU A 112 -6.13 4.46 20.03
C LEU A 112 -7.62 4.13 20.24
N THR A 113 -8.30 3.63 19.21
CA THR A 113 -9.76 3.45 19.25
C THR A 113 -10.21 2.02 19.55
N HIS A 114 -9.36 1.01 19.40
CA HIS A 114 -9.75 -0.39 19.52
C HIS A 114 -9.05 -1.08 20.70
N ASN A 115 -9.73 -1.07 21.85
CA ASN A 115 -9.27 -1.77 23.06
C ASN A 115 -10.21 -2.90 23.52
N THR A 116 -11.14 -3.38 22.68
CA THR A 116 -12.05 -4.48 23.05
C THR A 116 -12.15 -5.49 21.92
N SER A 117 -11.56 -6.67 22.12
CA SER A 117 -11.91 -7.86 21.36
C SER A 117 -13.36 -8.23 21.70
N ASP A 118 -14.27 -7.91 20.82
CA ASP A 118 -15.67 -8.35 20.95
C ASP A 118 -15.75 -9.83 20.56
N ASP A 119 -15.81 -10.71 21.55
CA ASP A 119 -15.98 -12.17 21.36
C ASP A 119 -17.27 -12.49 20.56
N SER A 120 -18.21 -11.55 20.46
CA SER A 120 -19.46 -11.71 19.69
C SER A 120 -19.25 -11.63 18.15
N ALA A 121 -18.10 -11.18 17.72
CA ALA A 121 -17.77 -11.07 16.30
C ALA A 121 -17.23 -12.37 15.68
N VAL A 122 -17.01 -13.44 16.47
CA VAL A 122 -16.49 -14.71 15.99
C VAL A 122 -17.63 -15.69 15.67
N GLU A 123 -17.65 -16.17 14.45
CA GLU A 123 -18.55 -17.22 13.99
C GLU A 123 -17.82 -18.57 13.96
N LEU A 124 -18.44 -19.62 14.49
CA LEU A 124 -17.95 -20.99 14.37
C LEU A 124 -18.70 -21.70 13.23
N ARG A 125 -17.96 -22.10 12.19
CA ARG A 125 -18.56 -22.63 10.95
C ARG A 125 -17.85 -23.91 10.48
N ALA A 126 -18.61 -24.95 10.23
CA ALA A 126 -18.13 -26.10 9.48
C ALA A 126 -18.33 -25.85 7.98
N VAL A 127 -17.27 -25.95 7.20
CA VAL A 127 -17.31 -25.78 5.75
C VAL A 127 -17.08 -27.13 5.06
N PRO A 128 -17.88 -27.50 4.06
CA PRO A 128 -17.68 -28.74 3.33
C PRO A 128 -16.46 -28.64 2.38
N ALA A 129 -16.02 -29.79 1.88
CA ALA A 129 -15.08 -29.82 0.78
C ALA A 129 -15.74 -29.26 -0.49
N ILE A 130 -15.03 -28.37 -1.23
CA ILE A 130 -15.55 -27.74 -2.44
C ILE A 130 -14.56 -27.87 -3.60
N ALA A 131 -15.10 -28.12 -4.80
CA ALA A 131 -14.31 -28.06 -6.02
C ALA A 131 -13.97 -26.61 -6.40
N ALA A 132 -12.75 -26.39 -6.87
CA ALA A 132 -12.26 -25.06 -7.21
C ALA A 132 -11.20 -25.11 -8.31
N ALA A 133 -10.99 -23.98 -9.00
CA ALA A 133 -9.76 -23.69 -9.72
C ALA A 133 -8.78 -23.06 -8.74
N ALA A 134 -7.49 -23.44 -8.79
CA ALA A 134 -6.49 -22.94 -7.87
C ALA A 134 -5.13 -22.68 -8.52
N ILE A 135 -4.36 -21.81 -7.89
CA ILE A 135 -2.92 -21.61 -8.10
C ILE A 135 -2.23 -21.83 -6.77
N THR A 136 -1.20 -22.69 -6.74
CA THR A 136 -0.44 -22.99 -5.53
C THR A 136 1.05 -22.73 -5.80
N GLU A 137 1.66 -21.89 -4.98
CA GLU A 137 3.09 -21.58 -5.06
C GLU A 137 3.68 -21.33 -3.67
N VAL A 138 5.00 -21.29 -3.59
CA VAL A 138 5.74 -20.80 -2.41
C VAL A 138 6.01 -19.33 -2.62
N VAL A 139 5.44 -18.50 -1.77
CA VAL A 139 5.43 -17.04 -1.92
C VAL A 139 6.15 -16.37 -0.74
N ASP A 140 6.89 -15.32 -1.02
CA ASP A 140 7.46 -14.45 0.02
C ASP A 140 6.36 -13.51 0.55
N ALA A 141 6.30 -13.32 1.87
CA ALA A 141 5.26 -12.50 2.51
C ALA A 141 5.23 -11.06 1.98
N THR A 142 6.40 -10.50 1.62
CA THR A 142 6.53 -9.14 1.06
C THR A 142 5.85 -8.98 -0.30
N ASP A 143 5.78 -10.06 -1.09
CA ASP A 143 5.22 -10.05 -2.44
C ASP A 143 3.79 -10.60 -2.48
N SER A 144 3.29 -11.08 -1.35
CA SER A 144 2.01 -11.82 -1.24
C SER A 144 0.82 -11.07 -1.82
N VAL A 145 0.70 -9.76 -1.58
CA VAL A 145 -0.42 -8.94 -2.08
C VAL A 145 -0.39 -8.82 -3.61
N THR A 146 0.78 -8.54 -4.18
CA THR A 146 0.95 -8.41 -5.64
C THR A 146 0.72 -9.76 -6.32
N TRP A 147 1.27 -10.83 -5.73
CA TRP A 147 1.08 -12.19 -6.21
C TRP A 147 -0.39 -12.63 -6.15
N LEU A 148 -1.09 -12.35 -5.04
CA LEU A 148 -2.52 -12.61 -4.87
C LEU A 148 -3.36 -11.96 -5.99
N GLN A 149 -3.13 -10.68 -6.28
CA GLN A 149 -3.85 -9.96 -7.33
C GLN A 149 -3.62 -10.59 -8.71
N GLY A 150 -2.38 -10.98 -9.02
CA GLY A 150 -2.03 -11.69 -10.24
C GLY A 150 -2.72 -13.06 -10.33
N ALA A 151 -2.65 -13.86 -9.25
CA ALA A 151 -3.27 -15.18 -9.18
C ALA A 151 -4.79 -15.10 -9.36
N LEU A 152 -5.48 -14.17 -8.69
CA LEU A 152 -6.91 -13.94 -8.89
C LEU A 152 -7.23 -13.54 -10.33
N GLY A 153 -6.38 -12.69 -10.96
CA GLY A 153 -6.53 -12.32 -12.37
C GLY A 153 -6.53 -13.53 -13.29
N GLU A 154 -5.52 -14.41 -13.14
CA GLU A 154 -5.38 -15.62 -13.95
C GLU A 154 -6.53 -16.61 -13.71
N LEU A 155 -6.93 -16.82 -12.45
CA LEU A 155 -8.03 -17.70 -12.09
C LEU A 155 -9.35 -17.26 -12.76
N TYR A 156 -9.74 -16.00 -12.59
CA TYR A 156 -10.97 -15.50 -13.19
C TYR A 156 -10.92 -15.49 -14.72
N ALA A 157 -9.79 -15.15 -15.32
CA ALA A 157 -9.63 -15.20 -16.78
C ALA A 157 -9.79 -16.64 -17.30
N THR A 158 -9.21 -17.63 -16.61
CA THR A 158 -9.33 -19.04 -16.96
C THR A 158 -10.76 -19.54 -16.81
N LEU A 159 -11.45 -19.21 -15.72
CA LEU A 159 -12.84 -19.60 -15.50
C LEU A 159 -13.78 -19.00 -16.56
N ILE A 160 -13.59 -17.73 -16.91
CA ILE A 160 -14.35 -17.08 -17.98
C ILE A 160 -14.12 -17.79 -19.33
N ALA A 161 -12.86 -18.07 -19.69
CA ALA A 161 -12.50 -18.74 -20.93
C ALA A 161 -13.08 -20.16 -21.03
N GLN A 162 -13.25 -20.84 -19.90
CA GLN A 162 -13.83 -22.18 -19.81
C GLN A 162 -15.34 -22.19 -19.54
N HIS A 163 -15.99 -21.04 -19.48
CA HIS A 163 -17.42 -20.88 -19.15
C HIS A 163 -17.83 -21.52 -17.83
N LEU A 164 -16.94 -21.46 -16.81
CA LEU A 164 -17.17 -22.01 -15.48
C LEU A 164 -17.53 -20.87 -14.51
N PRO A 165 -18.80 -20.70 -14.12
CA PRO A 165 -19.17 -19.64 -13.19
C PRO A 165 -18.64 -19.92 -11.78
N PRO A 166 -18.12 -18.90 -11.08
CA PRO A 166 -17.82 -19.00 -9.65
C PRO A 166 -19.08 -19.34 -8.84
N THR A 167 -18.92 -20.18 -7.82
CA THR A 167 -20.03 -20.61 -6.93
C THR A 167 -19.93 -20.03 -5.52
N GLY A 168 -18.91 -19.24 -5.26
CA GLY A 168 -18.66 -18.61 -3.96
C GLY A 168 -17.51 -17.62 -4.04
N PRO A 169 -17.18 -16.98 -2.91
CA PRO A 169 -16.06 -16.05 -2.86
C PRO A 169 -14.74 -16.77 -3.16
N ALA A 170 -13.80 -16.05 -3.78
CA ALA A 170 -12.43 -16.50 -3.87
C ALA A 170 -11.82 -16.59 -2.48
N GLY A 171 -10.81 -17.44 -2.30
CA GLY A 171 -10.13 -17.56 -1.03
C GLY A 171 -8.67 -17.92 -1.16
N GLY A 172 -7.97 -17.84 -0.03
CA GLY A 172 -6.59 -18.23 0.15
C GLY A 172 -6.43 -19.26 1.26
N ILE A 173 -5.47 -20.17 1.10
CA ILE A 173 -5.00 -21.11 2.13
C ILE A 173 -3.53 -20.80 2.33
N TYR A 174 -3.17 -20.44 3.57
CA TYR A 174 -1.85 -19.97 3.94
C TYR A 174 -1.21 -20.95 4.91
N ALA A 175 -0.14 -21.59 4.49
CA ALA A 175 0.64 -22.48 5.35
C ALA A 175 1.36 -21.67 6.44
N ASP A 176 1.60 -22.30 7.59
CA ASP A 176 2.17 -21.64 8.79
C ASP A 176 3.52 -20.99 8.49
N GLU A 177 4.31 -21.54 7.56
CA GLU A 177 5.64 -21.04 7.20
C GLU A 177 5.61 -19.62 6.62
N ILE A 178 4.48 -19.17 6.03
CA ILE A 178 4.38 -17.79 5.55
C ILE A 178 4.42 -16.78 6.70
N PHE A 179 3.95 -17.19 7.88
CA PHE A 179 3.94 -16.36 9.08
C PHE A 179 5.22 -16.51 9.90
N THR A 180 5.81 -17.71 9.96
CA THR A 180 6.99 -18.01 10.78
C THR A 180 8.30 -17.69 10.06
N ASP A 181 8.36 -17.97 8.76
CA ASP A 181 9.59 -17.86 7.95
C ASP A 181 9.52 -16.78 6.88
N HIS A 182 8.44 -15.99 6.88
CA HIS A 182 8.13 -14.98 5.85
C HIS A 182 8.10 -15.53 4.42
N ARG A 183 8.02 -16.86 4.25
CA ARG A 183 7.93 -17.54 2.98
C ARG A 183 7.24 -18.89 3.16
N GLY A 184 6.12 -19.10 2.49
CA GLY A 184 5.34 -20.32 2.68
C GLY A 184 4.49 -20.68 1.49
N ARG A 185 3.97 -21.93 1.52
CA ARG A 185 3.02 -22.40 0.51
C ARG A 185 1.73 -21.63 0.65
N THR A 186 1.30 -21.03 -0.46
CA THR A 186 0.05 -20.29 -0.55
C THR A 186 -0.77 -20.84 -1.71
N THR A 187 -2.04 -21.13 -1.46
CA THR A 187 -2.99 -21.57 -2.48
C THR A 187 -4.10 -20.55 -2.59
N ILE A 188 -4.26 -19.91 -3.75
CA ILE A 188 -5.42 -19.09 -4.05
C ILE A 188 -6.37 -19.89 -4.89
N PHE A 189 -7.65 -19.84 -4.56
CA PHE A 189 -8.68 -20.63 -5.21
C PHE A 189 -9.96 -19.82 -5.49
N VAL A 190 -10.68 -20.23 -6.53
CA VAL A 190 -12.03 -19.75 -6.82
C VAL A 190 -12.95 -20.97 -6.93
N PRO A 191 -13.94 -21.11 -6.04
CA PRO A 191 -14.92 -22.18 -6.13
C PRO A 191 -15.68 -22.11 -7.45
N CYS A 192 -15.85 -23.25 -8.11
CA CYS A 192 -16.60 -23.32 -9.36
C CYS A 192 -17.23 -24.70 -9.55
N THR A 193 -18.27 -24.77 -10.38
CA THR A 193 -18.86 -26.04 -10.84
C THR A 193 -18.32 -26.41 -12.21
N GLY A 194 -18.23 -27.70 -12.50
CA GLY A 194 -17.71 -28.22 -13.75
C GLY A 194 -16.26 -28.69 -13.67
N THR A 195 -15.71 -29.13 -14.79
CA THR A 195 -14.35 -29.63 -14.86
C THR A 195 -13.41 -28.53 -15.29
N VAL A 196 -12.50 -28.14 -14.39
CA VAL A 196 -11.42 -27.18 -14.69
C VAL A 196 -10.33 -27.89 -15.49
N HIS A 197 -10.06 -27.44 -16.70
CA HIS A 197 -8.92 -27.89 -17.48
C HIS A 197 -7.68 -27.05 -17.14
N PRO A 198 -6.53 -27.67 -16.80
CA PRO A 198 -5.32 -26.95 -16.44
C PRO A 198 -4.86 -26.00 -17.56
N VAL A 199 -4.56 -24.74 -17.19
CA VAL A 199 -3.98 -23.73 -18.09
C VAL A 199 -2.94 -22.94 -17.33
N GLY A 200 -1.70 -22.91 -17.80
CA GLY A 200 -0.60 -22.22 -17.10
C GLY A 200 -0.40 -22.74 -15.69
N ARG A 201 -0.58 -21.86 -14.69
CA ARG A 201 -0.51 -22.21 -13.26
C ARG A 201 -1.85 -22.65 -12.66
N VAL A 202 -2.93 -22.46 -13.39
CA VAL A 202 -4.27 -22.82 -12.91
C VAL A 202 -4.50 -24.31 -13.05
N HIS A 203 -4.93 -24.94 -11.97
CA HIS A 203 -5.24 -26.39 -11.91
C HIS A 203 -6.52 -26.64 -11.10
N PRO A 204 -7.21 -27.76 -11.38
CA PRO A 204 -8.35 -28.18 -10.55
C PRO A 204 -7.87 -28.60 -9.16
N THR A 205 -8.64 -28.25 -8.13
CA THR A 205 -8.38 -28.68 -6.77
C THR A 205 -9.67 -28.93 -6.01
N THR A 206 -9.55 -29.64 -4.88
CA THR A 206 -10.60 -29.71 -3.88
C THR A 206 -10.12 -29.00 -2.63
N VAL A 207 -10.74 -27.88 -2.29
CA VAL A 207 -10.53 -27.23 -0.99
C VAL A 207 -11.10 -28.15 0.08
N PRO A 208 -10.30 -28.64 1.04
CA PRO A 208 -10.76 -29.64 2.00
C PRO A 208 -11.82 -29.05 2.96
N ALA A 209 -12.69 -29.93 3.47
CA ALA A 209 -13.58 -29.58 4.56
C ALA A 209 -12.79 -29.13 5.78
N ALA A 210 -13.36 -28.23 6.58
CA ALA A 210 -12.75 -27.77 7.82
C ALA A 210 -13.80 -27.22 8.79
N GLU A 211 -13.46 -27.26 10.06
CA GLU A 211 -14.16 -26.52 11.11
C GLU A 211 -13.35 -25.26 11.40
N LEU A 212 -13.98 -24.11 11.36
CA LEU A 212 -13.32 -22.81 11.35
C LEU A 212 -13.95 -21.86 12.37
N ALA A 213 -13.12 -21.16 13.11
CA ALA A 213 -13.50 -19.90 13.76
C ALA A 213 -13.25 -18.77 12.78
N ILE A 214 -14.26 -17.97 12.51
CA ILE A 214 -14.23 -16.94 11.46
C ILE A 214 -14.51 -15.58 12.07
N MET A 215 -13.70 -14.60 11.67
CA MET A 215 -13.92 -13.18 11.98
C MET A 215 -13.79 -12.37 10.70
N THR A 216 -14.73 -11.44 10.48
CA THR A 216 -14.69 -10.58 9.31
C THR A 216 -13.80 -9.37 9.58
N HIS A 217 -12.79 -9.20 8.73
CA HIS A 217 -12.00 -7.98 8.65
C HIS A 217 -12.68 -6.97 7.71
N TYR A 218 -12.76 -5.72 8.16
CA TYR A 218 -13.29 -4.60 7.40
C TYR A 218 -12.17 -3.63 7.05
N GLY A 219 -12.04 -3.26 5.79
CA GLY A 219 -11.06 -2.28 5.34
C GLY A 219 -9.86 -2.86 4.59
N SER A 220 -8.78 -2.07 4.53
CA SER A 220 -7.56 -2.44 3.83
C SER A 220 -6.86 -3.64 4.47
N PRO A 221 -6.24 -4.53 3.67
CA PRO A 221 -5.38 -5.61 4.18
C PRO A 221 -4.23 -5.13 5.07
N ASP A 222 -3.88 -3.84 5.03
CA ASP A 222 -2.81 -3.27 5.86
C ASP A 222 -3.06 -3.38 7.38
N SER A 223 -4.31 -3.62 7.79
CA SER A 223 -4.72 -3.74 9.20
C SER A 223 -5.27 -5.12 9.56
N VAL A 224 -5.10 -6.11 8.68
CA VAL A 224 -5.64 -7.47 8.85
C VAL A 224 -5.03 -8.21 10.05
N ASP A 225 -3.79 -7.87 10.42
CA ASP A 225 -3.06 -8.40 11.56
C ASP A 225 -3.84 -8.31 12.88
N ARG A 226 -4.67 -7.29 13.06
CA ARG A 226 -5.54 -7.12 14.23
C ARG A 226 -6.63 -8.18 14.29
N THR A 227 -7.27 -8.44 13.16
CA THR A 227 -8.30 -9.47 13.06
C THR A 227 -7.70 -10.84 13.31
N TYR A 228 -6.48 -11.10 12.78
CA TYR A 228 -5.72 -12.30 13.12
C TYR A 228 -5.44 -12.40 14.62
N GLY A 229 -4.95 -11.32 15.26
CA GLY A 229 -4.66 -11.29 16.70
C GLY A 229 -5.90 -11.49 17.57
N ALA A 230 -7.02 -10.85 17.22
CA ALA A 230 -8.29 -11.01 17.94
C ALA A 230 -8.83 -12.45 17.81
N LEU A 231 -8.83 -13.01 16.60
CA LEU A 231 -9.28 -14.37 16.35
C LEU A 231 -8.38 -15.40 17.03
N ALA A 232 -7.06 -15.25 16.96
CA ALA A 232 -6.11 -16.10 17.67
C ALA A 232 -6.33 -16.08 19.18
N THR A 233 -6.61 -14.90 19.75
CA THR A 233 -6.91 -14.73 21.17
C THR A 233 -8.19 -15.46 21.55
N TYR A 234 -9.24 -15.37 20.72
CA TYR A 234 -10.48 -16.10 20.92
C TYR A 234 -10.23 -17.62 20.90
N VAL A 235 -9.58 -18.13 19.86
CA VAL A 235 -9.27 -19.56 19.70
C VAL A 235 -8.46 -20.11 20.86
N ALA A 236 -7.45 -19.35 21.34
CA ALA A 236 -6.62 -19.72 22.49
C ALA A 236 -7.42 -19.76 23.80
N ARG A 237 -8.26 -18.73 24.05
CA ARG A 237 -9.10 -18.66 25.26
C ARG A 237 -10.08 -19.83 25.38
N HIS A 238 -10.60 -20.29 24.26
CA HIS A 238 -11.58 -21.37 24.22
C HIS A 238 -10.96 -22.73 23.97
N ALA A 239 -9.62 -22.82 23.89
CA ALA A 239 -8.86 -24.05 23.62
C ALA A 239 -9.35 -24.82 22.38
N LEU A 240 -9.72 -24.11 21.32
CA LEU A 240 -10.32 -24.69 20.11
C LEU A 240 -9.30 -24.99 19.01
N GLY A 241 -8.07 -24.42 19.08
CA GLY A 241 -7.08 -24.48 18.01
C GLY A 241 -6.62 -25.88 17.67
N VAL A 242 -6.56 -26.18 16.38
CA VAL A 242 -5.90 -27.36 15.83
C VAL A 242 -4.83 -26.96 14.83
N PRO A 243 -3.78 -27.77 14.62
CA PRO A 243 -2.79 -27.53 13.57
C PRO A 243 -3.45 -27.51 12.19
N GLY A 244 -3.09 -26.53 11.37
CA GLY A 244 -3.57 -26.44 10.02
C GLY A 244 -3.48 -25.01 9.47
N PRO A 245 -3.54 -24.86 8.14
CA PRO A 245 -3.39 -23.57 7.49
C PRO A 245 -4.57 -22.65 7.78
N VAL A 246 -4.30 -21.38 8.00
CA VAL A 246 -5.33 -20.33 8.05
C VAL A 246 -5.91 -20.12 6.66
N ARG A 247 -7.18 -19.78 6.61
CA ARG A 247 -7.87 -19.45 5.35
C ARG A 247 -8.36 -18.01 5.36
N GLU A 248 -8.41 -17.44 4.19
CA GLU A 248 -9.07 -16.16 3.94
C GLU A 248 -10.14 -16.33 2.87
N TYR A 249 -11.26 -15.61 3.01
CA TYR A 249 -12.29 -15.55 1.99
C TYR A 249 -12.54 -14.10 1.63
N TYR A 250 -12.36 -13.75 0.35
CA TYR A 250 -12.42 -12.36 -0.15
C TYR A 250 -13.85 -12.04 -0.58
N LEU A 251 -14.64 -11.48 0.35
CA LEU A 251 -16.05 -11.20 0.11
C LEU A 251 -16.27 -9.96 -0.76
N THR A 252 -15.50 -8.91 -0.50
CA THR A 252 -15.50 -7.66 -1.27
C THR A 252 -14.06 -7.14 -1.31
N GLY A 253 -13.55 -6.80 -2.47
CA GLY A 253 -12.18 -6.33 -2.64
C GLY A 253 -12.05 -5.27 -3.73
N GLN A 254 -10.81 -4.99 -4.12
CA GLN A 254 -10.49 -3.99 -5.13
C GLN A 254 -11.18 -4.22 -6.50
N ARG A 255 -11.58 -5.46 -6.79
CA ARG A 255 -12.29 -5.82 -8.02
C ARG A 255 -13.75 -5.39 -8.00
N ASP A 256 -14.33 -5.26 -6.81
CA ASP A 256 -15.74 -4.95 -6.59
C ASP A 256 -15.95 -3.46 -6.35
N THR A 257 -15.03 -2.82 -5.63
CA THR A 257 -15.08 -1.39 -5.31
C THR A 257 -13.68 -0.80 -5.12
N PRO A 258 -13.43 0.42 -5.63
CA PRO A 258 -12.16 1.12 -5.40
C PRO A 258 -12.01 1.68 -3.97
N ASP A 259 -13.09 1.70 -3.18
CA ASP A 259 -13.10 2.24 -1.81
C ASP A 259 -12.65 1.16 -0.81
N PRO A 260 -11.44 1.26 -0.22
CA PRO A 260 -10.95 0.29 0.73
C PRO A 260 -11.82 0.14 1.99
N ALA A 261 -12.58 1.16 2.39
CA ALA A 261 -13.47 1.09 3.55
C ALA A 261 -14.62 0.07 3.38
N GLN A 262 -14.92 -0.29 2.13
CA GLN A 262 -15.96 -1.27 1.81
C GLN A 262 -15.44 -2.70 1.65
N TRP A 263 -14.11 -2.90 1.70
CA TRP A 263 -13.53 -4.23 1.56
C TRP A 263 -13.82 -5.09 2.77
N ARG A 264 -14.05 -6.39 2.53
CA ARG A 264 -14.38 -7.38 3.54
C ARG A 264 -13.65 -8.68 3.24
N THR A 265 -12.90 -9.15 4.22
CA THR A 265 -12.21 -10.44 4.17
C THR A 265 -12.55 -11.24 5.41
N GLU A 266 -13.07 -12.44 5.28
CA GLU A 266 -13.20 -13.37 6.40
C GLU A 266 -11.83 -14.01 6.66
N ILE A 267 -11.36 -13.92 7.90
CA ILE A 267 -10.19 -14.65 8.40
C ILE A 267 -10.72 -15.86 9.13
N ALA A 268 -10.22 -17.04 8.77
CA ALA A 268 -10.75 -18.31 9.23
C ALA A 268 -9.64 -19.18 9.81
N TRP A 269 -9.69 -19.40 11.11
CA TRP A 269 -8.73 -20.19 11.87
C TRP A 269 -9.21 -21.63 12.01
N PRO A 270 -8.37 -22.68 11.76
CA PRO A 270 -8.77 -24.07 11.92
C PRO A 270 -8.99 -24.39 13.40
N ILE A 271 -10.13 -25.03 13.69
CA ILE A 271 -10.56 -25.41 15.03
C ILE A 271 -11.12 -26.83 15.04
N PHE A 272 -11.30 -27.36 16.24
CA PHE A 272 -12.06 -28.56 16.49
C PHE A 272 -13.37 -28.19 17.21
N LEU A 273 -14.53 -28.43 16.56
CA LEU A 273 -15.83 -28.26 17.16
C LEU A 273 -16.17 -29.52 17.94
N THR A 274 -16.09 -29.44 19.26
CA THR A 274 -16.76 -30.48 20.09
C THR A 274 -18.26 -30.28 19.96
N ASN A 275 -19.03 -31.37 19.77
CA ASN A 275 -20.50 -31.36 19.75
C ASN A 275 -21.12 -30.93 21.12
N THR A 276 -20.38 -30.33 22.00
CA THR A 276 -20.86 -29.80 23.28
C THR A 276 -21.42 -28.42 23.06
N PRO A 277 -22.73 -28.17 23.26
CA PRO A 277 -23.29 -26.83 23.14
C PRO A 277 -22.60 -25.92 24.18
N ILE A 278 -22.02 -24.81 23.70
CA ILE A 278 -21.49 -23.75 24.57
C ILE A 278 -22.66 -23.26 25.44
N PRO A 279 -22.57 -23.33 26.78
CA PRO A 279 -23.65 -22.88 27.64
C PRO A 279 -23.92 -21.40 27.39
N ASN A 280 -25.11 -21.10 26.89
CA ASN A 280 -25.64 -19.77 26.74
C ASN A 280 -25.57 -19.07 28.11
N ARG A 281 -24.67 -18.11 28.29
CA ARG A 281 -24.67 -17.27 29.50
C ARG A 281 -26.01 -16.55 29.57
N ILE A 282 -26.79 -16.98 30.58
CA ILE A 282 -28.07 -16.40 30.97
C ILE A 282 -27.92 -14.89 31.02
N ARG A 283 -28.72 -14.18 30.22
CA ARG A 283 -28.99 -12.77 30.39
C ARG A 283 -29.54 -12.57 31.80
N ASN A 284 -28.74 -12.06 32.73
CA ASN A 284 -29.24 -11.51 33.95
C ASN A 284 -30.08 -10.28 33.58
N GLN A 285 -31.40 -10.42 33.73
CA GLN A 285 -32.32 -9.26 33.82
C GLN A 285 -32.10 -8.61 35.20
N PRO A 286 -31.98 -7.29 35.28
CA PRO A 286 -32.09 -6.58 36.55
C PRO A 286 -33.58 -6.50 36.95
N HIS A 287 -33.84 -6.81 38.19
CA HIS A 287 -35.04 -6.43 38.87
C HIS A 287 -35.07 -4.94 39.19
#